data_c2d3557b18b61fbe87f0bc513b492cce
#
_entry.id   c2d3557b18b61fbe87f0bc513b492cce
#
_cell.length_a   1.000
_cell.length_b   1.000
_cell.length_c   1.000
_cell.angle_alpha   90.00
_cell.angle_beta   90.00
_cell.angle_gamma   90.00
#
_symmetry.space_group_name_H-M   'P 1'
#
loop_
_entity.id
_entity.type
_entity.pdbx_description
1 polymer ?
#
loop_
_entity_poly.entity_id
_entity_poly.type
_entity_poly.pdbx_seq_one_letter_code
_entity_poly.pdbx_strand_id
1 'polypeptide(L)'
;CIRQSPHKDQFLKITRTQSHTFQNYEKEEGKAAAPGGRSFTCVNHNAFLHMMDGALTGKTGFTGNAGYCYVGALESKGRTFVIALLACGWPNNKTYKWKDARKLFQYGIDHYYQKDITNYDYQPNPIPVENGAGKDRLLKTKIQLPLTVKQYKQNMLLSDADVVQVRAELPRQLQAPVKKDTRIGSLNYYINGELATQMPVLAAQNIEKRSLKWYFMLVLSRYFYPYF
;
A
#
# COMPACT_ATOMS: atom_id res chain seq x y z
N CYS A 1 -13.30 -9.96 -1.93
CA CYS A 1 -14.39 -9.98 -0.95
C CYS A 1 -13.91 -9.73 0.48
N ILE A 2 -12.92 -10.46 0.98
CA ILE A 2 -12.43 -10.31 2.38
C ILE A 2 -11.86 -8.90 2.62
N ARG A 3 -11.16 -8.33 1.65
CA ARG A 3 -10.51 -7.01 1.75
C ARG A 3 -11.47 -5.83 1.55
N GLN A 4 -12.52 -6.01 0.77
CA GLN A 4 -13.40 -4.92 0.29
C GLN A 4 -14.75 -4.85 0.99
N SER A 5 -15.08 -5.81 1.86
CA SER A 5 -16.38 -5.80 2.56
C SER A 5 -16.43 -4.69 3.61
N PRO A 6 -17.44 -3.81 3.61
CA PRO A 6 -17.68 -2.85 4.68
C PRO A 6 -17.99 -3.52 6.02
N HIS A 7 -18.42 -4.79 6.01
CA HIS A 7 -18.72 -5.62 7.20
C HIS A 7 -17.64 -6.66 7.47
N LYS A 8 -16.39 -6.35 7.18
CA LYS A 8 -15.24 -7.27 7.32
C LYS A 8 -15.20 -7.97 8.68
N ASP A 9 -15.43 -7.26 9.77
CA ASP A 9 -15.32 -7.81 11.12
C ASP A 9 -16.43 -8.83 11.41
N GLN A 10 -17.65 -8.55 10.98
CA GLN A 10 -18.77 -9.50 11.10
C GLN A 10 -18.53 -10.75 10.23
N PHE A 11 -18.06 -10.55 8.99
CA PHE A 11 -17.71 -11.63 8.09
C PHE A 11 -16.64 -12.54 8.70
N LEU A 12 -15.57 -11.98 9.21
CA LEU A 12 -14.49 -12.73 9.85
C LEU A 12 -14.97 -13.45 11.12
N LYS A 13 -15.81 -12.83 11.93
CA LYS A 13 -16.40 -13.43 13.13
C LYS A 13 -17.20 -14.69 12.77
N ILE A 14 -18.07 -14.59 11.76
CA ILE A 14 -18.91 -15.72 11.31
C ILE A 14 -18.05 -16.83 10.71
N THR A 15 -17.14 -16.49 9.81
CA THR A 15 -16.35 -17.48 9.07
C THR A 15 -15.26 -18.17 9.89
N ARG A 16 -14.85 -17.57 11.02
CA ARG A 16 -13.95 -18.19 12.02
C ARG A 16 -14.67 -19.13 12.98
N THR A 17 -15.99 -19.03 13.08
CA THR A 17 -16.76 -19.91 13.99
C THR A 17 -16.59 -21.35 13.56
N GLN A 18 -16.08 -22.18 14.46
CA GLN A 18 -15.78 -23.59 14.20
C GLN A 18 -17.05 -24.46 14.20
N SER A 19 -17.92 -24.19 15.16
CA SER A 19 -19.26 -24.80 15.23
C SER A 19 -20.27 -23.81 15.78
N HIS A 20 -21.50 -23.95 15.37
CA HIS A 20 -22.60 -23.12 15.86
C HIS A 20 -23.82 -24.00 16.08
N THR A 21 -24.37 -23.91 17.28
CA THR A 21 -25.61 -24.62 17.64
C THR A 21 -26.75 -23.64 17.73
N PHE A 22 -27.85 -23.93 17.11
CA PHE A 22 -29.09 -23.15 17.17
C PHE A 22 -30.28 -24.05 17.38
N GLN A 23 -31.38 -23.46 17.84
CA GLN A 23 -32.64 -24.16 18.07
C GLN A 23 -33.66 -23.74 17.03
N ASN A 24 -34.62 -24.62 16.72
CA ASN A 24 -35.80 -24.21 15.97
C ASN A 24 -36.67 -23.30 16.82
N TYR A 25 -37.42 -22.44 16.16
CA TYR A 25 -38.48 -21.66 16.77
C TYR A 25 -39.81 -22.27 16.35
N GLU A 26 -40.70 -22.52 17.32
CA GLU A 26 -42.05 -22.93 17.07
C GLU A 26 -42.98 -21.76 17.32
N LYS A 27 -43.87 -21.52 16.39
CA LYS A 27 -44.85 -20.45 16.49
C LYS A 27 -46.23 -21.11 16.50
N GLU A 28 -46.91 -21.06 17.63
CA GLU A 28 -48.34 -21.38 17.71
C GLU A 28 -49.17 -20.19 17.30
N GLU A 29 -50.35 -20.42 16.70
CA GLU A 29 -51.24 -19.37 16.27
C GLU A 29 -51.68 -18.49 17.47
N GLY A 30 -51.49 -17.18 17.38
CA GLY A 30 -51.80 -16.22 18.45
C GLY A 30 -50.76 -16.10 19.56
N LYS A 31 -49.63 -16.80 19.51
CA LYS A 31 -48.54 -16.69 20.49
C LYS A 31 -47.23 -16.17 19.87
N ALA A 32 -46.37 -15.56 20.71
CA ALA A 32 -45.01 -15.25 20.29
C ALA A 32 -44.21 -16.52 19.99
N ALA A 33 -43.30 -16.44 18.99
CA ALA A 33 -42.42 -17.57 18.68
C ALA A 33 -41.52 -17.90 19.89
N ALA A 34 -41.47 -19.18 20.27
CA ALA A 34 -40.69 -19.70 21.38
C ALA A 34 -39.62 -20.69 20.89
N PRO A 35 -38.50 -20.89 21.61
CA PRO A 35 -37.54 -21.93 21.29
C PRO A 35 -38.22 -23.28 21.28
N GLY A 36 -38.08 -24.03 20.17
CA GLY A 36 -38.56 -25.37 20.03
C GLY A 36 -37.62 -26.40 20.64
N GLY A 37 -38.07 -27.66 20.73
CA GLY A 37 -37.32 -28.76 21.36
C GLY A 37 -36.16 -29.32 20.53
N ARG A 38 -35.92 -28.81 19.29
CA ARG A 38 -34.89 -29.34 18.40
C ARG A 38 -33.66 -28.45 18.35
N SER A 39 -32.48 -29.00 18.60
CA SER A 39 -31.18 -28.35 18.42
C SER A 39 -30.48 -28.87 17.17
N PHE A 40 -29.86 -27.94 16.45
CA PHE A 40 -29.06 -28.22 15.25
C PHE A 40 -27.65 -27.67 15.46
N THR A 41 -26.64 -28.52 15.16
CA THR A 41 -25.24 -28.08 15.20
C THR A 41 -24.65 -28.12 13.81
N CYS A 42 -24.17 -26.95 13.35
CA CYS A 42 -23.41 -26.80 12.12
C CYS A 42 -21.93 -26.76 12.44
N VAL A 43 -21.12 -27.57 11.75
CA VAL A 43 -19.66 -27.57 11.86
C VAL A 43 -19.08 -26.91 10.60
N ASN A 44 -18.11 -26.02 10.80
CA ASN A 44 -17.45 -25.34 9.70
C ASN A 44 -16.61 -26.34 8.87
N HIS A 45 -16.88 -26.41 7.60
CA HIS A 45 -16.14 -27.28 6.67
C HIS A 45 -14.74 -26.79 6.32
N ASN A 46 -14.34 -25.59 6.79
CA ASN A 46 -12.97 -25.09 6.64
C ASN A 46 -12.04 -25.75 7.68
N ALA A 47 -11.58 -26.95 7.37
CA ALA A 47 -10.66 -27.68 8.25
C ALA A 47 -9.36 -26.91 8.51
N PHE A 48 -8.99 -25.94 7.67
CA PHE A 48 -7.77 -25.15 7.84
C PHE A 48 -7.76 -24.30 9.11
N LEU A 49 -8.95 -23.96 9.65
CA LEU A 49 -9.08 -23.26 10.95
C LEU A 49 -8.44 -24.03 12.14
N HIS A 50 -8.24 -25.34 11.98
CA HIS A 50 -7.62 -26.20 13.01
C HIS A 50 -6.23 -26.68 12.60
N MET A 51 -5.74 -26.33 11.40
CA MET A 51 -4.53 -26.90 10.85
C MET A 51 -3.31 -25.98 11.00
N MET A 52 -3.56 -24.68 11.17
CA MET A 52 -2.50 -23.68 11.23
C MET A 52 -2.94 -22.51 12.09
N ASP A 53 -2.09 -22.12 13.03
CA ASP A 53 -2.35 -20.96 13.89
C ASP A 53 -2.44 -19.67 13.06
N GLY A 54 -3.37 -18.81 13.43
CA GLY A 54 -3.62 -17.57 12.71
C GLY A 54 -4.56 -17.71 11.49
N ALA A 55 -5.13 -18.89 11.23
CA ALA A 55 -6.14 -19.05 10.19
C ALA A 55 -7.34 -18.12 10.45
N LEU A 56 -7.62 -17.21 9.50
CA LEU A 56 -8.66 -16.18 9.66
C LEU A 56 -10.01 -16.64 9.12
N THR A 57 -10.02 -17.18 7.92
CA THR A 57 -11.24 -17.50 7.18
C THR A 57 -10.89 -18.36 5.98
N GLY A 58 -11.89 -18.95 5.37
CA GLY A 58 -11.74 -19.65 4.10
C GLY A 58 -13.08 -20.20 3.59
N LYS A 59 -13.07 -20.54 2.31
CA LYS A 59 -14.20 -21.18 1.63
C LYS A 59 -13.69 -22.28 0.73
N THR A 60 -14.28 -23.44 0.84
CA THR A 60 -14.07 -24.59 -0.05
C THR A 60 -15.12 -24.63 -1.14
N GLY A 61 -14.76 -25.15 -2.28
CA GLY A 61 -15.67 -25.46 -3.38
C GLY A 61 -15.28 -26.76 -4.07
N PHE A 62 -16.24 -27.43 -4.70
CA PHE A 62 -16.01 -28.60 -5.54
C PHE A 62 -17.09 -28.70 -6.60
N THR A 63 -16.67 -28.93 -7.83
CA THR A 63 -17.50 -29.48 -8.90
C THR A 63 -16.70 -30.52 -9.67
N GLY A 64 -17.38 -31.44 -10.37
CA GLY A 64 -16.69 -32.49 -11.14
C GLY A 64 -15.65 -31.93 -12.12
N ASN A 65 -15.97 -30.81 -12.77
CA ASN A 65 -15.09 -30.15 -13.77
C ASN A 65 -14.00 -29.29 -13.13
N ALA A 66 -14.31 -28.60 -12.02
CA ALA A 66 -13.37 -27.67 -11.39
C ALA A 66 -12.42 -28.31 -10.37
N GLY A 67 -12.72 -29.54 -9.93
CA GLY A 67 -11.98 -30.16 -8.82
C GLY A 67 -12.18 -29.46 -7.48
N TYR A 68 -11.33 -29.76 -6.52
CA TYR A 68 -11.34 -29.09 -5.22
C TYR A 68 -10.68 -27.72 -5.32
N CYS A 69 -11.41 -26.71 -4.86
CA CYS A 69 -10.93 -25.33 -4.77
C CYS A 69 -10.96 -24.86 -3.32
N TYR A 70 -10.04 -23.96 -2.98
CA TYR A 70 -9.97 -23.34 -1.65
C TYR A 70 -9.46 -21.92 -1.76
N VAL A 71 -10.16 -20.99 -1.12
CA VAL A 71 -9.68 -19.63 -0.86
C VAL A 71 -9.57 -19.47 0.65
N GLY A 72 -8.43 -19.00 1.13
CA GLY A 72 -8.21 -18.83 2.57
C GLY A 72 -7.36 -17.62 2.89
N ALA A 73 -7.47 -17.15 4.13
CA ALA A 73 -6.63 -16.12 4.69
C ALA A 73 -6.05 -16.56 6.03
N LEU A 74 -4.82 -16.14 6.28
CA LEU A 74 -4.07 -16.41 7.50
C LEU A 74 -3.31 -15.15 7.93
N GLU A 75 -3.27 -14.88 9.23
CA GLU A 75 -2.46 -13.83 9.82
C GLU A 75 -1.32 -14.44 10.63
N SER A 76 -0.11 -13.95 10.41
CA SER A 76 1.07 -14.35 11.17
C SER A 76 1.97 -13.15 11.42
N LYS A 77 2.28 -12.87 12.68
CA LYS A 77 3.17 -11.77 13.11
C LYS A 77 2.78 -10.42 12.49
N GLY A 78 1.49 -10.09 12.50
CA GLY A 78 0.95 -8.85 11.94
C GLY A 78 0.93 -8.78 10.40
N ARG A 79 1.19 -9.91 9.71
CA ARG A 79 1.13 -10.03 8.25
C ARG A 79 -0.05 -10.88 7.85
N THR A 80 -0.84 -10.41 6.91
CA THR A 80 -2.00 -11.15 6.38
C THR A 80 -1.68 -11.71 5.01
N PHE A 81 -1.84 -13.02 4.87
CA PHE A 81 -1.66 -13.76 3.63
C PHE A 81 -3.02 -14.25 3.13
N VAL A 82 -3.24 -14.18 1.83
CA VAL A 82 -4.42 -14.71 1.16
C VAL A 82 -3.95 -15.64 0.06
N ILE A 83 -4.55 -16.83 -0.02
CA ILE A 83 -4.30 -17.81 -1.07
C ILE A 83 -5.57 -18.17 -1.80
N ALA A 84 -5.42 -18.55 -3.07
CA ALA A 84 -6.46 -19.15 -3.88
C ALA A 84 -5.90 -20.39 -4.57
N LEU A 85 -6.53 -21.54 -4.30
CA LEU A 85 -6.20 -22.82 -4.91
C LEU A 85 -7.37 -23.25 -5.81
N LEU A 86 -7.07 -23.53 -7.05
CA LEU A 86 -8.01 -23.99 -8.05
C LEU A 86 -7.59 -25.37 -8.55
N ALA A 87 -8.57 -26.25 -8.83
CA ALA A 87 -8.32 -27.59 -9.35
C ALA A 87 -7.33 -28.42 -8.52
N CYS A 88 -7.38 -28.26 -7.19
CA CYS A 88 -6.44 -28.88 -6.27
C CYS A 88 -6.91 -30.29 -5.83
N GLY A 89 -6.97 -31.19 -6.79
CA GLY A 89 -7.39 -32.59 -6.61
C GLY A 89 -8.86 -32.86 -6.95
N TRP A 90 -9.17 -34.15 -7.09
CA TRP A 90 -10.49 -34.70 -7.36
C TRP A 90 -10.88 -35.72 -6.26
N PRO A 91 -12.01 -36.43 -6.33
CA PRO A 91 -12.54 -37.19 -5.20
C PRO A 91 -11.58 -38.09 -4.43
N ASN A 92 -10.60 -38.68 -5.11
CA ASN A 92 -9.58 -39.52 -4.46
C ASN A 92 -8.48 -38.74 -3.72
N ASN A 93 -8.42 -37.39 -3.91
CA ASN A 93 -7.35 -36.51 -3.43
C ASN A 93 -7.91 -35.32 -2.62
N LYS A 94 -8.89 -35.53 -1.75
CA LYS A 94 -9.59 -34.50 -0.95
C LYS A 94 -8.67 -33.67 -0.05
N THR A 95 -7.50 -34.20 0.30
CA THR A 95 -6.56 -33.59 1.25
C THR A 95 -5.52 -32.68 0.58
N TYR A 96 -5.37 -32.72 -0.76
CA TYR A 96 -4.36 -31.96 -1.48
C TYR A 96 -4.47 -30.45 -1.24
N LYS A 97 -5.69 -29.89 -1.32
CA LYS A 97 -5.94 -28.48 -1.03
C LYS A 97 -5.41 -28.04 0.34
N TRP A 98 -5.46 -28.90 1.37
CA TRP A 98 -4.96 -28.58 2.70
C TRP A 98 -3.44 -28.65 2.79
N LYS A 99 -2.80 -29.63 2.13
CA LYS A 99 -1.35 -29.74 2.05
C LYS A 99 -0.77 -28.56 1.31
N ASP A 100 -1.36 -28.18 0.18
CA ASP A 100 -0.88 -27.07 -0.65
C ASP A 100 -1.16 -25.73 0.01
N ALA A 101 -2.31 -25.56 0.66
CA ALA A 101 -2.60 -24.36 1.46
C ALA A 101 -1.54 -24.14 2.55
N ARG A 102 -1.19 -25.21 3.30
CA ARG A 102 -0.15 -25.13 4.34
C ARG A 102 1.20 -24.73 3.74
N LYS A 103 1.62 -25.35 2.63
CA LYS A 103 2.88 -25.03 1.96
C LYS A 103 2.95 -23.58 1.51
N LEU A 104 1.86 -23.06 0.89
CA LEU A 104 1.81 -21.69 0.39
C LEU A 104 1.82 -20.67 1.54
N PHE A 105 1.06 -20.90 2.61
CA PHE A 105 1.11 -20.01 3.77
C PHE A 105 2.47 -20.06 4.45
N GLN A 106 3.05 -21.23 4.64
CA GLN A 106 4.38 -21.36 5.23
C GLN A 106 5.43 -20.64 4.37
N TYR A 107 5.40 -20.83 3.05
CA TYR A 107 6.25 -20.10 2.12
C TYR A 107 6.10 -18.57 2.27
N GLY A 108 4.86 -18.09 2.35
CA GLY A 108 4.61 -16.66 2.57
C GLY A 108 5.18 -16.16 3.90
N ILE A 109 5.02 -16.93 4.98
CA ILE A 109 5.54 -16.58 6.31
C ILE A 109 7.06 -16.50 6.33
N ASP A 110 7.73 -17.43 5.64
CA ASP A 110 9.19 -17.61 5.69
C ASP A 110 9.92 -16.64 4.75
N HIS A 111 9.29 -16.22 3.65
CA HIS A 111 9.97 -15.46 2.60
C HIS A 111 9.50 -14.01 2.41
N TYR A 112 8.38 -13.59 3.03
CA TYR A 112 7.84 -12.24 2.85
C TYR A 112 7.85 -11.46 4.16
N TYR A 113 8.49 -10.30 4.17
CA TYR A 113 8.65 -9.44 5.34
C TYR A 113 8.10 -8.04 5.05
N GLN A 114 7.61 -7.37 6.09
CA GLN A 114 7.27 -5.95 5.98
C GLN A 114 8.56 -5.13 5.85
N LYS A 115 8.71 -4.45 4.72
CA LYS A 115 9.81 -3.52 4.45
C LYS A 115 9.23 -2.14 4.15
N ASP A 116 9.82 -1.10 4.72
CA ASP A 116 9.51 0.27 4.34
C ASP A 116 10.22 0.56 3.01
N ILE A 117 9.44 0.65 1.93
CA ILE A 117 9.99 0.90 0.59
C ILE A 117 10.46 2.35 0.41
N THR A 118 10.17 3.22 1.36
CA THR A 118 10.48 4.64 1.30
C THR A 118 11.70 5.02 2.14
N ASN A 119 12.33 4.06 2.80
CA ASN A 119 13.54 4.24 3.59
C ASN A 119 14.81 4.34 2.71
N TYR A 120 14.69 4.96 1.52
CA TYR A 120 15.82 5.32 0.68
C TYR A 120 16.12 6.80 0.89
N ASP A 121 17.34 7.11 1.34
CA ASP A 121 17.81 8.49 1.48
C ASP A 121 18.12 9.06 0.09
N TYR A 122 17.06 9.39 -0.63
CA TYR A 122 17.17 10.05 -1.93
C TYR A 122 16.94 11.55 -1.77
N GLN A 123 17.99 12.32 -1.97
CA GLN A 123 17.94 13.78 -2.02
C GLN A 123 17.94 14.23 -3.49
N PRO A 124 16.83 14.80 -3.99
CA PRO A 124 16.78 15.30 -5.34
C PRO A 124 17.75 16.48 -5.51
N ASN A 125 18.49 16.50 -6.61
CA ASN A 125 19.37 17.62 -6.93
C ASN A 125 18.56 18.91 -7.11
N PRO A 126 19.10 20.07 -6.70
CA PRO A 126 18.47 21.35 -6.95
C PRO A 126 18.25 21.59 -8.44
N ILE A 127 17.15 22.28 -8.79
CA ILE A 127 16.78 22.56 -10.17
C ILE A 127 17.09 24.04 -10.48
N PRO A 128 17.72 24.35 -11.64
CA PRO A 128 17.96 25.71 -12.06
C PRO A 128 16.64 26.41 -12.40
N VAL A 129 16.49 27.66 -11.91
CA VAL A 129 15.34 28.53 -12.16
C VAL A 129 15.79 29.72 -13.01
N GLU A 130 15.18 29.84 -14.18
CA GLU A 130 15.40 30.96 -15.06
C GLU A 130 14.62 32.21 -14.62
N ASN A 131 15.16 33.39 -14.87
CA ASN A 131 14.58 34.68 -14.52
C ASN A 131 14.29 34.87 -13.02
N GLY A 132 14.91 34.05 -12.16
CA GLY A 132 14.77 34.13 -10.71
C GLY A 132 15.61 35.32 -10.15
N ALA A 133 15.07 36.00 -9.13
CA ALA A 133 15.73 37.06 -8.39
C ALA A 133 16.63 36.45 -7.29
N GLY A 134 17.93 36.36 -7.52
CA GLY A 134 18.92 35.91 -6.53
C GLY A 134 19.27 36.97 -5.51
N LYS A 135 19.74 36.53 -4.34
CA LYS A 135 20.23 37.43 -3.29
C LYS A 135 21.54 38.09 -3.66
N ASP A 136 22.40 37.36 -4.36
CA ASP A 136 23.72 37.77 -4.83
C ASP A 136 23.69 38.75 -6.00
N ARG A 137 22.49 39.02 -6.55
CA ARG A 137 22.27 39.93 -7.68
C ARG A 137 23.20 39.72 -8.87
N LEU A 138 23.60 38.47 -9.13
CA LEU A 138 24.41 38.13 -10.29
C LEU A 138 23.52 37.78 -11.48
N LEU A 139 23.73 38.43 -12.62
CA LEU A 139 22.92 38.22 -13.83
C LEU A 139 23.14 36.85 -14.48
N LYS A 140 24.37 36.36 -14.40
CA LYS A 140 24.78 35.13 -15.08
C LYS A 140 24.49 33.86 -14.28
N THR A 141 24.29 33.96 -12.97
CA THR A 141 24.09 32.80 -12.12
C THR A 141 22.63 32.32 -12.19
N LYS A 142 22.43 31.10 -12.62
CA LYS A 142 21.12 30.45 -12.51
C LYS A 142 20.88 30.08 -11.05
N ILE A 143 19.76 30.55 -10.49
CA ILE A 143 19.38 30.23 -9.12
C ILE A 143 19.03 28.74 -9.05
N GLN A 144 19.59 28.04 -8.07
CA GLN A 144 19.29 26.67 -7.80
C GLN A 144 18.16 26.60 -6.76
N LEU A 145 17.04 25.99 -7.14
CA LEU A 145 15.92 25.75 -6.25
C LEU A 145 16.16 24.44 -5.50
N PRO A 146 16.38 24.47 -4.18
CA PRO A 146 16.39 23.25 -3.39
C PRO A 146 14.99 22.62 -3.37
N LEU A 147 14.97 21.31 -3.33
CA LEU A 147 13.75 20.52 -3.36
C LEU A 147 13.55 19.79 -2.02
N THR A 148 12.31 19.53 -1.69
CA THR A 148 11.92 18.74 -0.51
C THR A 148 10.97 17.63 -0.94
N VAL A 149 11.21 16.41 -0.48
CA VAL A 149 10.31 15.28 -0.67
C VAL A 149 9.41 15.18 0.55
N LYS A 150 8.09 15.20 0.35
CA LYS A 150 7.15 14.92 1.43
C LYS A 150 7.08 13.40 1.64
N GLN A 151 8.02 12.89 2.45
CA GLN A 151 8.10 11.46 2.75
C GLN A 151 7.03 11.04 3.76
N TYR A 152 6.47 9.86 3.54
CA TYR A 152 5.65 9.13 4.49
C TYR A 152 6.01 7.65 4.42
N LYS A 153 5.95 6.94 5.55
CA LYS A 153 6.26 5.52 5.58
C LYS A 153 5.28 4.73 4.74
N GLN A 154 5.79 3.93 3.83
CA GLN A 154 5.01 3.00 3.04
C GLN A 154 5.53 1.58 3.25
N ASN A 155 4.90 0.86 4.18
CA ASN A 155 5.22 -0.53 4.44
C ASN A 155 4.54 -1.44 3.41
N MET A 156 5.34 -2.30 2.79
CA MET A 156 4.87 -3.32 1.87
C MET A 156 5.46 -4.68 2.23
N LEU A 157 4.73 -5.73 1.87
CA LEU A 157 5.16 -7.10 2.08
C LEU A 157 6.03 -7.52 0.90
N LEU A 158 7.33 -7.66 1.12
CA LEU A 158 8.32 -7.97 0.09
C LEU A 158 9.15 -9.19 0.48
N SER A 159 9.56 -9.94 -0.52
CA SER A 159 10.57 -10.98 -0.41
C SER A 159 11.97 -10.41 -0.57
N ASP A 160 12.99 -11.24 -0.34
CA ASP A 160 14.39 -10.85 -0.59
C ASP A 160 14.73 -10.83 -2.08
N ALA A 161 13.90 -11.45 -2.93
CA ALA A 161 14.04 -11.42 -4.37
C ALA A 161 13.44 -10.16 -5.02
N ASP A 162 12.60 -9.40 -4.28
CA ASP A 162 11.96 -8.20 -4.81
C ASP A 162 12.95 -7.03 -4.88
N VAL A 163 13.03 -6.41 -6.04
CA VAL A 163 13.92 -5.28 -6.32
C VAL A 163 13.14 -3.98 -6.24
N VAL A 164 13.52 -3.12 -5.28
CA VAL A 164 12.96 -1.77 -5.16
C VAL A 164 13.86 -0.79 -5.92
N GLN A 165 13.27 0.00 -6.81
CA GLN A 165 13.95 1.05 -7.57
C GLN A 165 13.26 2.39 -7.33
N VAL A 166 14.05 3.45 -7.21
CA VAL A 166 13.55 4.81 -7.03
C VAL A 166 13.95 5.64 -8.24
N ARG A 167 12.99 6.34 -8.85
CA ARG A 167 13.22 7.23 -10.00
C ARG A 167 12.55 8.57 -9.74
N ALA A 168 13.31 9.65 -9.97
CA ALA A 168 12.78 10.99 -9.91
C ALA A 168 12.29 11.44 -11.28
N GLU A 169 11.06 11.93 -11.33
CA GLU A 169 10.51 12.64 -12.50
C GLU A 169 10.45 14.11 -12.20
N LEU A 170 11.48 14.84 -12.65
CA LEU A 170 11.68 16.26 -12.39
C LEU A 170 11.96 17.00 -13.70
N PRO A 171 11.48 18.25 -13.86
CA PRO A 171 11.84 19.09 -14.99
C PRO A 171 13.33 19.46 -14.93
N ARG A 172 13.95 19.61 -16.08
CA ARG A 172 15.37 20.02 -16.16
C ARG A 172 15.62 21.46 -15.71
N GLN A 173 14.61 22.33 -15.84
CA GLN A 173 14.66 23.75 -15.44
C GLN A 173 13.25 24.27 -15.17
N LEU A 174 13.15 25.35 -14.42
CA LEU A 174 11.90 26.04 -14.08
C LEU A 174 11.96 27.51 -14.48
N GLN A 175 10.80 28.14 -14.62
CA GLN A 175 10.66 29.57 -14.83
C GLN A 175 10.17 30.24 -13.54
N ALA A 176 10.79 31.36 -13.16
CA ALA A 176 10.32 32.18 -12.04
C ALA A 176 9.00 32.90 -12.39
N PRO A 177 8.09 33.15 -11.44
CA PRO A 177 8.23 32.88 -10.02
C PRO A 177 7.88 31.42 -9.66
N VAL A 178 8.54 30.87 -8.63
CA VAL A 178 8.19 29.58 -8.04
C VAL A 178 7.86 29.80 -6.56
N LYS A 179 6.69 29.34 -6.13
CA LYS A 179 6.27 29.43 -4.73
C LYS A 179 6.74 28.22 -3.95
N LYS A 180 7.12 28.41 -2.68
CA LYS A 180 7.38 27.32 -1.73
C LYS A 180 6.18 26.36 -1.70
N ASP A 181 6.45 25.07 -1.48
CA ASP A 181 5.49 23.98 -1.42
C ASP A 181 4.72 23.70 -2.74
N THR A 182 5.08 24.38 -3.84
CA THR A 182 4.57 24.01 -5.16
C THR A 182 5.13 22.65 -5.57
N ARG A 183 4.25 21.76 -6.07
CA ARG A 183 4.67 20.47 -6.61
C ARG A 183 5.49 20.69 -7.90
N ILE A 184 6.73 20.21 -7.88
CA ILE A 184 7.67 20.34 -9.00
C ILE A 184 7.72 19.05 -9.83
N GLY A 185 7.53 17.92 -9.15
CA GLY A 185 7.56 16.62 -9.79
C GLY A 185 7.22 15.51 -8.82
N SER A 186 7.74 14.33 -9.06
CA SER A 186 7.50 13.17 -8.21
C SER A 186 8.73 12.28 -8.08
N LEU A 187 8.78 11.58 -6.96
CA LEU A 187 9.67 10.48 -6.69
C LEU A 187 8.87 9.19 -6.77
N ASN A 188 9.17 8.36 -7.74
CA ASN A 188 8.43 7.15 -8.07
C ASN A 188 9.19 5.93 -7.57
N TYR A 189 8.51 5.09 -6.80
CA TYR A 189 9.03 3.84 -6.25
C TYR A 189 8.46 2.67 -7.05
N TYR A 190 9.33 1.88 -7.60
CA TYR A 190 8.98 0.69 -8.39
C TYR A 190 9.39 -0.57 -7.64
N ILE A 191 8.57 -1.61 -7.71
CA ILE A 191 8.88 -2.95 -7.24
C ILE A 191 8.84 -3.87 -8.45
N ASN A 192 9.93 -4.53 -8.76
CA ASN A 192 10.07 -5.42 -9.92
C ASN A 192 9.66 -4.76 -11.25
N GLY A 193 9.88 -3.44 -11.35
CA GLY A 193 9.54 -2.65 -12.54
C GLY A 193 8.12 -2.09 -12.56
N GLU A 194 7.24 -2.45 -11.63
CA GLU A 194 5.90 -1.91 -11.50
C GLU A 194 5.85 -0.75 -10.51
N LEU A 195 5.10 0.31 -10.83
CA LEU A 195 4.94 1.48 -9.96
C LEU A 195 4.14 1.11 -8.70
N ALA A 196 4.81 1.13 -7.55
CA ALA A 196 4.22 0.79 -6.26
C ALA A 196 3.63 2.02 -5.55
N THR A 197 4.39 3.12 -5.51
CA THR A 197 3.93 4.37 -4.89
C THR A 197 4.66 5.58 -5.48
N GLN A 198 4.10 6.76 -5.24
CA GLN A 198 4.60 8.02 -5.76
C GLN A 198 4.56 9.09 -4.68
N MET A 199 5.67 9.81 -4.48
CA MET A 199 5.77 10.91 -3.52
C MET A 199 5.95 12.23 -4.22
N PRO A 200 5.26 13.30 -3.81
CA PRO A 200 5.44 14.62 -4.39
C PRO A 200 6.79 15.22 -3.99
N VAL A 201 7.48 15.78 -4.97
CA VAL A 201 8.65 16.63 -4.78
C VAL A 201 8.21 18.08 -4.85
N LEU A 202 8.54 18.86 -3.82
CA LEU A 202 8.07 20.21 -3.61
C LEU A 202 9.23 21.21 -3.65
N ALA A 203 8.93 22.45 -4.01
CA ALA A 203 9.85 23.59 -3.88
C ALA A 203 10.12 23.89 -2.40
N ALA A 204 11.38 23.88 -1.96
CA ALA A 204 11.74 24.14 -0.56
C ALA A 204 11.66 25.62 -0.18
N GLN A 205 11.69 26.52 -1.17
CA GLN A 205 11.67 27.97 -0.94
C GLN A 205 10.98 28.72 -2.08
N ASN A 206 10.66 30.01 -1.82
CA ASN A 206 10.17 30.92 -2.86
C ASN A 206 11.33 31.39 -3.75
N ILE A 207 11.09 31.45 -5.04
CA ILE A 207 11.96 32.15 -6.00
C ILE A 207 11.13 33.21 -6.71
N GLU A 208 11.40 34.45 -6.41
CA GLU A 208 10.74 35.59 -7.04
C GLU A 208 11.26 35.82 -8.48
N LYS A 209 10.42 36.38 -9.32
CA LYS A 209 10.82 36.81 -10.66
C LYS A 209 11.66 38.12 -10.58
N ARG A 210 12.68 38.23 -11.41
CA ARG A 210 13.41 39.49 -11.58
C ARG A 210 12.47 40.61 -12.05
N SER A 211 12.34 41.68 -11.26
CA SER A 211 11.51 42.85 -11.55
C SER A 211 12.38 44.04 -11.96
N LEU A 212 11.79 45.11 -12.50
CA LEU A 212 12.50 46.38 -12.78
C LEU A 212 13.17 46.89 -11.53
N LYS A 213 12.52 46.82 -10.37
CA LYS A 213 13.12 47.21 -9.08
C LYS A 213 14.36 46.37 -8.76
N TRP A 214 14.34 45.08 -9.05
CA TRP A 214 15.49 44.18 -8.83
C TRP A 214 16.68 44.62 -9.73
N TYR A 215 16.44 44.90 -11.01
CA TYR A 215 17.48 45.39 -11.92
C TYR A 215 18.03 46.77 -11.49
N PHE A 216 17.16 47.69 -11.09
CA PHE A 216 17.57 48.99 -10.57
C PHE A 216 18.46 48.85 -9.35
N MET A 217 18.06 48.04 -8.38
CA MET A 217 18.87 47.76 -7.18
C MET A 217 20.21 47.08 -7.50
N LEU A 218 20.23 46.22 -8.55
CA LEU A 218 21.48 45.65 -9.04
C LEU A 218 22.45 46.72 -9.59
N VAL A 219 21.94 47.62 -10.40
CA VAL A 219 22.75 48.72 -10.96
C VAL A 219 23.29 49.64 -9.84
N LEU A 220 22.42 50.04 -8.89
CA LEU A 220 22.84 50.86 -7.75
C LEU A 220 23.90 50.13 -6.90
N SER A 221 23.73 48.87 -6.61
CA SER A 221 24.70 48.10 -5.81
C SER A 221 26.08 48.05 -6.49
N ARG A 222 26.12 47.92 -7.83
CA ARG A 222 27.39 47.92 -8.58
C ARG A 222 28.02 49.30 -8.68
N TYR A 223 27.22 50.35 -8.68
CA TYR A 223 27.71 51.71 -8.74
C TYR A 223 28.28 52.19 -7.40
N PHE A 224 27.58 51.88 -6.28
CA PHE A 224 27.99 52.35 -4.95
C PHE A 224 28.92 51.38 -4.21
N TYR A 225 28.95 50.10 -4.56
CA TYR A 225 29.80 49.07 -3.94
C TYR A 225 30.52 48.22 -4.99
N PRO A 226 31.46 48.83 -5.76
CA PRO A 226 32.13 48.13 -6.87
C PRO A 226 33.10 47.03 -6.44
N TYR A 227 33.43 46.92 -5.12
CA TYR A 227 34.45 46.03 -4.59
C TYR A 227 33.93 45.00 -3.56
N PHE A 228 32.62 44.75 -3.47
CA PHE A 228 32.05 43.70 -2.63
C PHE A 228 31.27 42.66 -3.43
#